data_dcb386ec71cdb19479e004b5baf7c124
#
_entry.id   dcb386ec71cdb19479e004b5baf7c124
#
_cell.length_a   1.000
_cell.length_b   1.000
_cell.length_c   1.000
_cell.angle_alpha   90.00
_cell.angle_beta   90.00
_cell.angle_gamma   90.00
#
_symmetry.space_group_name_H-M   'P 1'
#
loop_
_entity.id
_entity.type
_entity.pdbx_description
1 polymer ?
#
loop_
_entity_poly.entity_id
_entity_poly.type
_entity_poly.pdbx_seq_one_letter_code
_entity_poly.pdbx_strand_id
1 'polypeptide(L)'
;DRLIHLREVEKLNFSFIIQVDTLCHRLPNFIAKCARAGVKKVFIGLENINPDNLLAAKKRQNKITEYRTMLLAWQKAGVLTYAGYITGFPGDTAESIIRDVEIIKKELPIDVLEFFYLTPLPGSEDHQKMFRAGAWMDPDLNKYDLYHVTAGHPKMSREEWDFAYREAWRRYYSFEHCETIMRRAAALRAFGNTLFAVSWFKGCIEIEDVHPIEGGLLRIKDRLSRRPTMPMEPAWRFYPRYFAEVVSKTARWVWLYGRLRRIYLRIKHDPKRYEYTDLAITPVADDEAETHQMFQTDSGQAFLDRQRRLERARKDGGGDKPEPMVAAE
;
A
#
# COMPACT_ATOMS: atom_id res chain seq x y z
N ASP A 1 21.22 -11.49 -12.69
CA ASP A 1 21.52 -12.60 -13.61
C ASP A 1 21.83 -13.91 -12.86
N ARG A 2 22.61 -13.92 -11.76
CA ARG A 2 22.90 -15.16 -11.01
C ARG A 2 21.64 -15.87 -10.49
N LEU A 3 20.66 -15.14 -9.96
CA LEU A 3 19.38 -15.72 -9.51
C LEU A 3 18.58 -16.35 -10.66
N ILE A 4 18.63 -15.74 -11.83
CA ILE A 4 18.00 -16.30 -13.04
C ILE A 4 18.67 -17.63 -13.41
N HIS A 5 20.00 -17.68 -13.40
CA HIS A 5 20.76 -18.90 -13.65
C HIS A 5 20.39 -20.02 -12.66
N LEU A 6 20.36 -19.72 -11.35
CA LEU A 6 19.99 -20.67 -10.31
C LEU A 6 18.58 -21.26 -10.55
N ARG A 7 17.63 -20.43 -11.00
CA ARG A 7 16.26 -20.88 -11.30
C ARG A 7 16.12 -21.64 -12.61
N GLU A 8 16.68 -21.08 -13.68
CA GLU A 8 16.43 -21.57 -15.02
C GLU A 8 17.35 -22.73 -15.41
N VAL A 9 18.61 -22.72 -14.93
CA VAL A 9 19.61 -23.72 -15.24
C VAL A 9 19.73 -24.76 -14.12
N GLU A 10 19.96 -24.32 -12.89
CA GLU A 10 20.13 -25.21 -11.74
C GLU A 10 18.80 -25.71 -11.16
N LYS A 11 17.64 -25.23 -11.69
CA LYS A 11 16.27 -25.63 -11.33
C LYS A 11 15.92 -25.46 -9.86
N LEU A 12 16.56 -24.54 -9.17
CA LEU A 12 16.23 -24.25 -7.78
C LEU A 12 14.85 -23.55 -7.70
N ASN A 13 14.00 -24.04 -6.80
CA ASN A 13 12.67 -23.48 -6.59
C ASN A 13 12.66 -22.49 -5.43
N PHE A 14 12.67 -21.21 -5.74
CA PHE A 14 12.54 -20.12 -4.78
C PHE A 14 11.71 -18.97 -5.35
N SER A 15 11.19 -18.14 -4.47
CA SER A 15 10.47 -16.93 -4.84
C SER A 15 10.80 -15.80 -3.87
N PHE A 16 10.65 -14.56 -4.36
CA PHE A 16 10.97 -13.36 -3.60
C PHE A 16 9.80 -12.39 -3.51
N ILE A 17 9.82 -11.64 -2.42
CA ILE A 17 9.21 -10.32 -2.32
C ILE A 17 10.38 -9.34 -2.34
N ILE A 18 10.30 -8.31 -3.18
CA ILE A 18 11.31 -7.24 -3.21
C ILE A 18 10.64 -5.90 -2.93
N GLN A 19 11.43 -4.97 -2.43
CA GLN A 19 11.04 -3.57 -2.31
C GLN A 19 11.73 -2.76 -3.39
N VAL A 20 11.00 -1.85 -4.01
CA VAL A 20 11.51 -0.98 -5.08
C VAL A 20 10.98 0.44 -4.91
N ASP A 21 11.66 1.36 -5.54
CA ASP A 21 11.17 2.72 -5.69
C ASP A 21 10.27 2.86 -6.93
N THR A 22 9.54 3.97 -7.01
CA THR A 22 8.56 4.23 -8.07
C THR A 22 9.18 4.44 -9.45
N LEU A 23 10.49 4.63 -9.56
CA LEU A 23 11.20 4.83 -10.84
C LEU A 23 11.85 3.55 -11.38
N CYS A 24 11.72 2.42 -10.68
CA CYS A 24 12.35 1.15 -11.04
C CYS A 24 12.01 0.68 -12.47
N HIS A 25 10.85 1.04 -12.99
CA HIS A 25 10.40 0.69 -14.35
C HIS A 25 11.23 1.35 -15.46
N ARG A 26 11.96 2.42 -15.13
CA ARG A 26 12.87 3.12 -16.08
C ARG A 26 14.18 2.38 -16.31
N LEU A 27 14.53 1.42 -15.42
CA LEU A 27 15.73 0.61 -15.58
C LEU A 27 15.52 -0.44 -16.68
N PRO A 28 16.35 -0.47 -17.74
CA PRO A 28 16.17 -1.39 -18.86
C PRO A 28 16.11 -2.85 -18.40
N ASN A 29 15.08 -3.57 -18.81
CA ASN A 29 14.87 -4.99 -18.53
C ASN A 29 14.77 -5.36 -17.03
N PHE A 30 14.72 -4.41 -16.10
CA PHE A 30 14.75 -4.68 -14.67
C PHE A 30 13.56 -5.56 -14.24
N ILE A 31 12.32 -5.13 -14.58
CA ILE A 31 11.10 -5.86 -14.22
C ILE A 31 11.09 -7.26 -14.82
N ALA A 32 11.46 -7.41 -16.09
CA ALA A 32 11.54 -8.71 -16.75
C ALA A 32 12.57 -9.64 -16.08
N LYS A 33 13.75 -9.13 -15.74
CA LYS A 33 14.77 -9.88 -14.99
C LYS A 33 14.29 -10.28 -13.60
N CYS A 34 13.61 -9.38 -12.89
CA CYS A 34 13.01 -9.67 -11.57
C CYS A 34 12.00 -10.82 -11.66
N ALA A 35 11.07 -10.79 -12.61
CA ALA A 35 10.09 -11.85 -12.81
C ALA A 35 10.76 -13.19 -13.11
N ARG A 36 11.76 -13.23 -14.00
CA ARG A 36 12.57 -14.43 -14.30
C ARG A 36 13.36 -14.93 -13.09
N ALA A 37 13.91 -14.01 -12.29
CA ALA A 37 14.61 -14.35 -11.05
C ALA A 37 13.71 -14.92 -9.96
N GLY A 38 12.36 -14.88 -10.12
CA GLY A 38 11.41 -15.46 -9.17
C GLY A 38 10.71 -14.47 -8.26
N VAL A 39 10.74 -13.18 -8.58
CA VAL A 39 9.94 -12.18 -7.88
C VAL A 39 8.46 -12.45 -8.12
N LYS A 40 7.68 -12.64 -7.05
CA LYS A 40 6.23 -12.88 -7.09
C LYS A 40 5.42 -11.73 -6.55
N LYS A 41 6.01 -10.91 -5.71
CA LYS A 41 5.40 -9.70 -5.15
C LYS A 41 6.44 -8.59 -5.14
N VAL A 42 5.99 -7.38 -5.39
CA VAL A 42 6.81 -6.18 -5.31
C VAL A 42 6.16 -5.18 -4.36
N PHE A 43 6.89 -4.77 -3.30
CA PHE A 43 6.48 -3.67 -2.44
C PHE A 43 6.98 -2.35 -3.03
N ILE A 44 6.08 -1.38 -3.16
CA ILE A 44 6.33 -0.09 -3.78
C ILE A 44 6.00 1.00 -2.77
N GLY A 45 6.98 1.81 -2.42
CA GLY A 45 6.78 3.00 -1.58
C GLY A 45 6.03 4.08 -2.37
N LEU A 46 4.71 3.95 -2.50
CA LEU A 46 3.86 4.96 -3.13
C LEU A 46 3.80 6.22 -2.30
N GLU A 47 3.75 6.05 -0.99
CA GLU A 47 3.69 7.05 0.07
C GLU A 47 2.40 7.87 0.05
N ASN A 48 2.12 8.60 -1.02
CA ASN A 48 0.95 9.46 -1.19
C ASN A 48 0.70 9.74 -2.67
N ILE A 49 -0.48 10.28 -3.02
CA ILE A 49 -0.78 10.77 -4.36
C ILE A 49 -0.87 12.29 -4.43
N ASN A 50 -0.85 12.98 -3.29
CA ASN A 50 -0.81 14.43 -3.23
C ASN A 50 0.63 14.93 -3.41
N PRO A 51 0.91 15.74 -4.45
CA PRO A 51 2.27 16.25 -4.72
C PRO A 51 2.87 17.05 -3.58
N ASP A 52 2.07 17.84 -2.86
CA ASP A 52 2.56 18.68 -1.77
C ASP A 52 3.01 17.82 -0.58
N ASN A 53 2.28 16.73 -0.29
CA ASN A 53 2.66 15.75 0.73
C ASN A 53 3.97 15.05 0.35
N LEU A 54 4.14 14.65 -0.92
CA LEU A 54 5.37 14.02 -1.41
C LEU A 54 6.58 14.96 -1.32
N LEU A 55 6.38 16.25 -1.61
CA LEU A 55 7.43 17.27 -1.45
C LEU A 55 7.80 17.47 0.02
N ALA A 56 6.80 17.52 0.91
CA ALA A 56 7.02 17.63 2.35
C ALA A 56 7.78 16.42 2.91
N ALA A 57 7.52 15.22 2.37
CA ALA A 57 8.24 13.98 2.72
C ALA A 57 9.62 13.85 2.06
N LYS A 58 10.08 14.85 1.32
CA LYS A 58 11.34 14.82 0.53
C LYS A 58 11.38 13.69 -0.52
N LYS A 59 10.22 13.15 -0.92
CA LYS A 59 10.07 12.05 -1.91
C LYS A 59 10.00 12.59 -3.35
N ARG A 60 11.02 13.33 -3.76
CA ARG A 60 11.09 13.96 -5.09
C ARG A 60 11.08 12.96 -6.25
N GLN A 61 11.49 11.71 -6.01
CA GLN A 61 11.48 10.64 -6.99
C GLN A 61 10.08 10.10 -7.29
N ASN A 62 9.11 10.31 -6.40
CA ASN A 62 7.76 9.83 -6.58
C ASN A 62 7.02 10.75 -7.57
N LYS A 63 6.78 10.22 -8.78
CA LYS A 63 6.07 10.92 -9.85
C LYS A 63 4.72 10.27 -10.08
N ILE A 64 3.69 10.96 -9.66
CA ILE A 64 2.29 10.50 -9.72
C ILE A 64 1.92 10.07 -11.14
N THR A 65 2.34 10.84 -12.15
CA THR A 65 2.09 10.58 -13.57
C THR A 65 2.66 9.24 -14.06
N GLU A 66 3.62 8.65 -13.36
CA GLU A 66 4.26 7.40 -13.75
C GLU A 66 3.76 6.18 -12.97
N TYR A 67 2.96 6.38 -11.91
CA TYR A 67 2.51 5.28 -11.04
C TYR A 67 1.75 4.20 -11.81
N ARG A 68 0.80 4.59 -12.67
CA ARG A 68 0.03 3.62 -13.47
C ARG A 68 0.93 2.84 -14.42
N THR A 69 1.81 3.52 -15.15
CA THR A 69 2.76 2.88 -16.08
C THR A 69 3.63 1.85 -15.38
N MET A 70 4.19 2.21 -14.23
CA MET A 70 5.03 1.34 -13.41
C MET A 70 4.23 0.13 -12.88
N LEU A 71 3.04 0.35 -12.32
CA LEU A 71 2.19 -0.72 -11.80
C LEU A 71 1.78 -1.71 -12.89
N LEU A 72 1.35 -1.21 -14.06
CA LEU A 72 1.01 -2.05 -15.21
C LEU A 72 2.19 -2.87 -15.72
N ALA A 73 3.41 -2.31 -15.68
CA ALA A 73 4.60 -3.05 -16.09
C ALA A 73 4.86 -4.26 -15.17
N TRP A 74 4.69 -4.10 -13.87
CA TRP A 74 4.82 -5.21 -12.92
C TRP A 74 3.73 -6.27 -13.10
N GLN A 75 2.47 -5.85 -13.23
CA GLN A 75 1.36 -6.78 -13.41
C GLN A 75 1.45 -7.56 -14.73
N LYS A 76 1.85 -6.90 -15.83
CA LYS A 76 2.11 -7.57 -17.12
C LYS A 76 3.24 -8.60 -17.02
N ALA A 77 4.19 -8.42 -16.11
CA ALA A 77 5.23 -9.41 -15.82
C ALA A 77 4.77 -10.55 -14.87
N GLY A 78 3.48 -10.56 -14.46
CA GLY A 78 2.92 -11.57 -13.58
C GLY A 78 3.32 -11.41 -12.10
N VAL A 79 3.72 -10.23 -11.71
CA VAL A 79 4.15 -9.89 -10.33
C VAL A 79 3.02 -9.12 -9.65
N LEU A 80 2.62 -9.57 -8.46
CA LEU A 80 1.61 -8.91 -7.65
C LEU A 80 2.15 -7.59 -7.11
N THR A 81 1.41 -6.52 -7.33
CA THR A 81 1.74 -5.18 -6.85
C THR A 81 1.22 -4.95 -5.43
N TYR A 82 2.10 -4.51 -4.57
CA TYR A 82 1.84 -4.20 -3.17
C TYR A 82 2.38 -2.81 -2.89
N ALA A 83 1.53 -1.88 -2.50
CA ALA A 83 1.91 -0.49 -2.28
C ALA A 83 1.59 -0.04 -0.86
N GLY A 84 2.42 0.85 -0.34
CA GLY A 84 2.22 1.53 0.94
C GLY A 84 1.72 2.95 0.74
N TYR A 85 0.66 3.34 1.45
CA TYR A 85 0.10 4.69 1.48
C TYR A 85 0.11 5.23 2.91
N ILE A 86 0.73 6.39 3.10
CA ILE A 86 0.85 7.03 4.41
C ILE A 86 -0.24 8.09 4.55
N THR A 87 -1.00 8.02 5.65
CA THR A 87 -2.00 9.01 6.04
C THR A 87 -1.46 9.94 7.11
N GLY A 88 -1.88 11.20 7.10
CA GLY A 88 -1.57 12.17 8.15
C GLY A 88 -0.36 13.05 7.85
N PHE A 89 -0.05 13.30 6.59
CA PHE A 89 0.84 14.40 6.24
C PHE A 89 0.24 15.73 6.71
N PRO A 90 1.06 16.74 7.05
CA PRO A 90 0.56 18.00 7.62
C PRO A 90 -0.51 18.72 6.79
N GLY A 91 -0.57 18.43 5.49
CA GLY A 91 -1.59 18.94 4.56
C GLY A 91 -2.91 18.18 4.56
N ASP A 92 -2.95 16.96 5.10
CA ASP A 92 -4.13 16.10 5.04
C ASP A 92 -5.30 16.59 5.88
N THR A 93 -6.49 16.20 5.44
CA THR A 93 -7.74 16.21 6.20
C THR A 93 -8.42 14.85 6.04
N ALA A 94 -9.38 14.53 6.89
CA ALA A 94 -10.14 13.28 6.76
C ALA A 94 -10.77 13.13 5.37
N GLU A 95 -11.33 14.22 4.83
CA GLU A 95 -11.95 14.23 3.51
C GLU A 95 -10.92 14.03 2.39
N SER A 96 -9.72 14.63 2.51
CA SER A 96 -8.67 14.46 1.49
C SER A 96 -8.17 13.02 1.45
N ILE A 97 -7.94 12.38 2.60
CA ILE A 97 -7.53 10.98 2.68
C ILE A 97 -8.59 10.06 2.04
N ILE A 98 -9.88 10.27 2.37
CA ILE A 98 -10.97 9.48 1.81
C ILE A 98 -11.08 9.67 0.29
N ARG A 99 -10.97 10.89 -0.20
CA ARG A 99 -10.97 11.23 -1.64
C ARG A 99 -9.80 10.54 -2.34
N ASP A 100 -8.61 10.58 -1.78
CA ASP A 100 -7.41 9.98 -2.37
C ASP A 100 -7.56 8.45 -2.51
N VAL A 101 -8.18 7.79 -1.53
CA VAL A 101 -8.49 6.36 -1.62
C VAL A 101 -9.42 6.06 -2.79
N GLU A 102 -10.48 6.87 -3.00
CA GLU A 102 -11.40 6.66 -4.13
C GLU A 102 -10.72 6.92 -5.49
N ILE A 103 -9.81 7.89 -5.57
CA ILE A 103 -8.98 8.14 -6.76
C ILE A 103 -8.06 6.93 -7.02
N ILE A 104 -7.35 6.44 -6.01
CA ILE A 104 -6.47 5.27 -6.11
C ILE A 104 -7.25 4.04 -6.62
N LYS A 105 -8.41 3.76 -6.04
CA LYS A 105 -9.29 2.64 -6.46
C LYS A 105 -9.66 2.73 -7.93
N LYS A 106 -9.96 3.93 -8.41
CA LYS A 106 -10.44 4.17 -9.77
C LYS A 106 -9.32 4.19 -10.80
N GLU A 107 -8.16 4.76 -10.45
CA GLU A 107 -7.14 5.13 -11.41
C GLU A 107 -5.84 4.31 -11.33
N LEU A 108 -5.57 3.62 -10.22
CA LEU A 108 -4.35 2.86 -10.05
C LEU A 108 -4.61 1.35 -9.94
N PRO A 109 -3.92 0.52 -10.74
CA PRO A 109 -4.07 -0.93 -10.70
C PRO A 109 -3.21 -1.55 -9.60
N ILE A 110 -3.51 -1.26 -8.33
CA ILE A 110 -2.80 -1.82 -7.19
C ILE A 110 -3.55 -3.06 -6.71
N ASP A 111 -2.85 -4.20 -6.59
CA ASP A 111 -3.47 -5.44 -6.10
C ASP A 111 -3.65 -5.42 -4.58
N VAL A 112 -2.66 -4.89 -3.86
CA VAL A 112 -2.68 -4.77 -2.41
C VAL A 112 -2.21 -3.37 -2.03
N LEU A 113 -3.03 -2.65 -1.29
CA LEU A 113 -2.70 -1.34 -0.74
C LEU A 113 -2.72 -1.42 0.79
N GLU A 114 -1.67 -0.96 1.40
CA GLU A 114 -1.50 -0.91 2.84
C GLU A 114 -1.48 0.54 3.30
N PHE A 115 -2.20 0.81 4.37
CA PHE A 115 -2.26 2.15 4.94
C PHE A 115 -1.46 2.23 6.22
N PHE A 116 -0.74 3.32 6.38
CA PHE A 116 0.10 3.60 7.54
C PHE A 116 -0.27 4.96 8.14
N TYR A 117 -0.18 5.07 9.45
CA TYR A 117 -0.08 6.39 10.07
C TYR A 117 1.30 6.98 9.82
N LEU A 118 1.37 8.28 9.59
CA LEU A 118 2.64 9.01 9.63
C LEU A 118 3.16 9.01 11.07
N THR A 119 3.98 8.00 11.38
CA THR A 119 4.49 7.75 12.72
C THR A 119 5.90 8.31 12.87
N PRO A 120 6.16 9.20 13.82
CA PRO A 120 7.51 9.66 14.13
C PRO A 120 8.27 8.54 14.85
N LEU A 121 8.99 7.72 14.07
CA LEU A 121 9.72 6.57 14.62
C LEU A 121 10.76 7.02 15.63
N PRO A 122 10.85 6.40 16.82
CA PRO A 122 11.81 6.76 17.85
C PRO A 122 13.24 6.83 17.33
N GLY A 123 13.90 7.97 17.53
CA GLY A 123 15.25 8.23 17.04
C GLY A 123 15.35 8.83 15.65
N SER A 124 14.27 8.86 14.86
CA SER A 124 14.26 9.54 13.55
C SER A 124 14.40 11.05 13.66
N GLU A 125 14.76 11.70 12.56
CA GLU A 125 14.86 13.17 12.48
C GLU A 125 13.52 13.85 12.87
N ASP A 126 12.40 13.30 12.39
CA ASP A 126 11.08 13.86 12.67
C ASP A 126 10.69 13.67 14.14
N HIS A 127 10.96 12.51 14.74
CA HIS A 127 10.78 12.30 16.17
C HIS A 127 11.58 13.30 17.01
N GLN A 128 12.86 13.51 16.68
CA GLN A 128 13.70 14.46 17.38
C GLN A 128 13.21 15.91 17.24
N LYS A 129 12.75 16.31 16.05
CA LYS A 129 12.17 17.64 15.82
C LYS A 129 10.90 17.84 16.63
N MET A 130 9.99 16.88 16.61
CA MET A 130 8.74 16.94 17.36
C MET A 130 9.00 16.98 18.87
N PHE A 131 9.93 16.17 19.37
CA PHE A 131 10.35 16.19 20.77
C PHE A 131 10.88 17.54 21.21
N ARG A 132 11.81 18.13 20.43
CA ARG A 132 12.38 19.47 20.71
C ARG A 132 11.34 20.59 20.65
N ALA A 133 10.34 20.44 19.78
CA ALA A 133 9.25 21.39 19.65
C ALA A 133 8.16 21.23 20.73
N GLY A 134 8.28 20.24 21.62
CA GLY A 134 7.25 19.92 22.63
C GLY A 134 5.93 19.46 22.03
N ALA A 135 5.96 18.94 20.78
CA ALA A 135 4.77 18.41 20.14
C ALA A 135 4.29 17.14 20.85
N TRP A 136 2.98 16.94 20.91
CA TRP A 136 2.44 15.75 21.54
C TRP A 136 2.83 14.50 20.77
N MET A 137 3.38 13.53 21.49
CA MET A 137 3.62 12.16 21.03
C MET A 137 3.16 11.18 22.12
N ASP A 138 2.61 10.03 21.72
CA ASP A 138 2.15 9.02 22.68
C ASP A 138 3.36 8.44 23.45
N PRO A 139 3.35 8.48 24.80
CA PRO A 139 4.46 7.97 25.60
C PRO A 139 4.56 6.44 25.60
N ASP A 140 3.52 5.73 25.17
CA ASP A 140 3.53 4.27 25.09
C ASP A 140 4.12 3.78 23.76
N LEU A 141 5.41 3.43 23.79
CA LEU A 141 6.13 2.96 22.61
C LEU A 141 5.54 1.68 21.98
N ASN A 142 4.68 0.93 22.70
CA ASN A 142 4.01 -0.23 22.11
C ASN A 142 2.91 0.16 21.13
N LYS A 143 2.53 1.43 21.05
CA LYS A 143 1.57 1.94 20.07
C LYS A 143 2.20 2.41 18.77
N TYR A 144 3.54 2.40 18.68
CA TYR A 144 4.26 2.70 17.44
C TYR A 144 4.27 1.49 16.51
N ASP A 145 3.09 0.91 16.32
CA ASP A 145 2.79 -0.36 15.65
C ASP A 145 2.10 -0.20 14.29
N LEU A 146 2.12 1.00 13.73
CA LEU A 146 1.47 1.37 12.45
C LEU A 146 -0.07 1.33 12.47
N TYR A 147 -0.68 1.03 13.62
CA TYR A 147 -2.14 0.89 13.79
C TYR A 147 -2.74 1.86 14.82
N HIS A 148 -1.90 2.69 15.44
CA HIS A 148 -2.31 3.71 16.40
C HIS A 148 -1.79 5.09 16.03
N VAL A 149 -2.60 6.11 16.32
CA VAL A 149 -2.17 7.51 16.21
C VAL A 149 -1.19 7.81 17.34
N THR A 150 0.05 8.10 17.01
CA THR A 150 1.14 8.32 17.97
C THR A 150 1.65 9.75 18.02
N ALA A 151 1.09 10.65 17.20
CA ALA A 151 1.51 12.05 17.12
C ALA A 151 0.32 12.98 16.94
N GLY A 152 0.49 14.25 17.28
CA GLY A 152 -0.48 15.30 16.97
C GLY A 152 -0.48 15.64 15.48
N HIS A 153 -1.64 16.06 14.98
CA HIS A 153 -1.81 16.50 13.59
C HIS A 153 -2.31 17.96 13.55
N PRO A 154 -1.82 18.82 12.62
CA PRO A 154 -2.16 20.23 12.62
C PRO A 154 -3.60 20.54 12.19
N LYS A 155 -4.26 19.63 11.45
CA LYS A 155 -5.59 19.87 10.87
C LYS A 155 -6.66 18.85 11.27
N MET A 156 -6.27 17.78 11.94
CA MET A 156 -7.18 16.73 12.37
C MET A 156 -7.03 16.45 13.87
N SER A 157 -8.10 16.19 14.56
CA SER A 157 -8.07 15.53 15.86
C SER A 157 -7.58 14.08 15.70
N ARG A 158 -7.20 13.46 16.81
CA ARG A 158 -6.76 12.05 16.77
C ARG A 158 -7.90 11.12 16.33
N GLU A 159 -9.10 11.43 16.76
CA GLU A 159 -10.32 10.70 16.42
C GLU A 159 -10.68 10.85 14.92
N GLU A 160 -10.54 12.03 14.36
CA GLU A 160 -10.75 12.28 12.91
C GLU A 160 -9.70 11.55 12.07
N TRP A 161 -8.44 11.56 12.49
CA TRP A 161 -7.38 10.84 11.79
C TRP A 161 -7.56 9.32 11.87
N ASP A 162 -7.89 8.77 13.06
CA ASP A 162 -8.20 7.34 13.22
C ASP A 162 -9.41 6.95 12.36
N PHE A 163 -10.48 7.77 12.37
CA PHE A 163 -11.63 7.56 11.51
C PHE A 163 -11.26 7.51 10.02
N ALA A 164 -10.48 8.49 9.53
CA ALA A 164 -10.06 8.53 8.14
C ALA A 164 -9.20 7.32 7.75
N TYR A 165 -8.30 6.89 8.64
CA TYR A 165 -7.47 5.71 8.45
C TYR A 165 -8.32 4.43 8.36
N ARG A 166 -9.27 4.22 9.29
CA ARG A 166 -10.17 3.06 9.27
C ARG A 166 -11.09 3.06 8.06
N GLU A 167 -11.57 4.24 7.65
CA GLU A 167 -12.36 4.40 6.43
C GLU A 167 -11.55 4.10 5.17
N ALA A 168 -10.26 4.46 5.12
CA ALA A 168 -9.37 4.12 4.02
C ALA A 168 -9.32 2.59 3.82
N TRP A 169 -9.09 1.83 4.87
CA TRP A 169 -9.11 0.37 4.83
C TRP A 169 -10.46 -0.19 4.42
N ARG A 170 -11.56 0.27 5.04
CA ARG A 170 -12.91 -0.21 4.77
C ARG A 170 -13.32 0.02 3.32
N ARG A 171 -13.00 1.18 2.75
CA ARG A 171 -13.34 1.55 1.37
C ARG A 171 -12.49 0.80 0.36
N TYR A 172 -11.19 0.71 0.59
CA TYR A 172 -10.31 0.01 -0.33
C TYR A 172 -10.64 -1.49 -0.38
N TYR A 173 -10.83 -2.13 0.76
CA TYR A 173 -11.18 -3.55 0.84
C TYR A 173 -12.70 -3.81 0.91
N SER A 174 -13.53 -2.94 0.36
CA SER A 174 -14.95 -3.27 0.12
C SER A 174 -15.06 -4.50 -0.79
N PHE A 175 -16.16 -5.29 -0.67
CA PHE A 175 -16.31 -6.48 -1.53
C PHE A 175 -16.36 -6.13 -3.00
N GLU A 176 -16.92 -4.98 -3.36
CA GLU A 176 -16.96 -4.46 -4.71
C GLU A 176 -15.56 -4.20 -5.25
N HIS A 177 -14.71 -3.51 -4.47
CA HIS A 177 -13.34 -3.24 -4.91
C HIS A 177 -12.47 -4.50 -4.89
N CYS A 178 -12.66 -5.42 -3.94
CA CYS A 178 -12.02 -6.73 -3.99
C CYS A 178 -12.36 -7.50 -5.29
N GLU A 179 -13.62 -7.42 -5.77
CA GLU A 179 -14.00 -7.98 -7.07
C GLU A 179 -13.29 -7.26 -8.21
N THR A 180 -13.22 -5.91 -8.18
CA THR A 180 -12.49 -5.10 -9.17
C THR A 180 -11.03 -5.50 -9.25
N ILE A 181 -10.34 -5.62 -8.10
CA ILE A 181 -8.94 -6.07 -8.04
C ILE A 181 -8.80 -7.46 -8.71
N MET A 182 -9.69 -8.40 -8.39
CA MET A 182 -9.66 -9.74 -8.97
C MET A 182 -9.93 -9.73 -10.48
N ARG A 183 -10.84 -8.89 -10.98
CA ARG A 183 -11.11 -8.73 -12.42
C ARG A 183 -9.92 -8.15 -13.17
N ARG A 184 -9.28 -7.11 -12.63
CA ARG A 184 -8.04 -6.54 -13.17
C ARG A 184 -6.93 -7.57 -13.25
N ALA A 185 -6.70 -8.30 -12.15
CA ALA A 185 -5.69 -9.35 -12.10
C ALA A 185 -5.97 -10.48 -13.11
N ALA A 186 -7.24 -10.83 -13.35
CA ALA A 186 -7.61 -11.81 -14.36
C ALA A 186 -7.32 -11.31 -15.78
N ALA A 187 -7.70 -10.06 -16.10
CA ALA A 187 -7.44 -9.43 -17.40
C ALA A 187 -5.93 -9.35 -17.70
N LEU A 188 -5.12 -9.06 -16.71
CA LEU A 188 -3.66 -8.95 -16.80
C LEU A 188 -2.92 -10.29 -16.60
N ARG A 189 -3.65 -11.41 -16.46
CA ARG A 189 -3.11 -12.77 -16.27
C ARG A 189 -2.27 -12.95 -15.00
N ALA A 190 -2.51 -12.12 -13.98
CA ALA A 190 -1.84 -12.14 -12.67
C ALA A 190 -2.73 -12.70 -11.54
N PHE A 191 -3.74 -13.49 -11.87
CA PHE A 191 -4.88 -13.84 -11.02
C PHE A 191 -4.55 -14.77 -9.84
N GLY A 192 -3.46 -15.56 -9.92
CA GLY A 192 -3.24 -16.74 -9.06
C GLY A 192 -3.24 -16.48 -7.54
N ASN A 193 -2.67 -15.39 -7.07
CA ASN A 193 -2.49 -15.10 -5.64
C ASN A 193 -3.46 -14.05 -5.08
N THR A 194 -4.35 -13.50 -5.92
CA THR A 194 -5.17 -12.34 -5.57
C THR A 194 -6.19 -12.68 -4.48
N LEU A 195 -6.82 -13.87 -4.54
CA LEU A 195 -7.79 -14.31 -3.52
C LEU A 195 -7.16 -14.31 -2.12
N PHE A 196 -5.98 -14.92 -1.98
CA PHE A 196 -5.29 -14.96 -0.69
C PHE A 196 -4.95 -13.55 -0.21
N ALA A 197 -4.38 -12.72 -1.09
CA ALA A 197 -3.95 -11.38 -0.75
C ALA A 197 -5.13 -10.53 -0.23
N VAL A 198 -6.23 -10.40 -0.99
CA VAL A 198 -7.38 -9.59 -0.54
C VAL A 198 -8.06 -10.18 0.69
N SER A 199 -8.10 -11.51 0.83
CA SER A 199 -8.67 -12.16 2.03
C SER A 199 -7.86 -11.83 3.27
N TRP A 200 -6.53 -11.91 3.16
CA TRP A 200 -5.62 -11.62 4.26
C TRP A 200 -5.76 -10.17 4.74
N PHE A 201 -5.60 -9.21 3.84
CA PHE A 201 -5.64 -7.79 4.18
C PHE A 201 -7.01 -7.37 4.74
N LYS A 202 -8.10 -7.78 4.09
CA LYS A 202 -9.44 -7.52 4.60
C LYS A 202 -9.70 -8.18 5.96
N GLY A 203 -9.30 -9.41 6.13
CA GLY A 203 -9.56 -10.17 7.35
C GLY A 203 -8.73 -9.71 8.54
N CYS A 204 -7.46 -9.30 8.34
CA CYS A 204 -6.65 -8.73 9.42
C CYS A 204 -7.31 -7.48 10.01
N ILE A 205 -7.80 -6.59 9.17
CA ILE A 205 -8.46 -5.36 9.61
C ILE A 205 -9.84 -5.64 10.21
N GLU A 206 -10.71 -6.37 9.51
CA GLU A 206 -12.12 -6.50 9.91
C GLU A 206 -12.37 -7.55 10.99
N ILE A 207 -11.50 -8.57 11.09
CA ILE A 207 -11.70 -9.69 12.01
C ILE A 207 -10.72 -9.67 13.17
N GLU A 208 -9.43 -9.48 12.87
CA GLU A 208 -8.38 -9.50 13.89
C GLU A 208 -8.15 -8.15 14.56
N ASP A 209 -8.59 -7.06 13.92
CA ASP A 209 -8.39 -5.68 14.36
C ASP A 209 -6.90 -5.38 14.60
N VAL A 210 -6.09 -5.68 13.59
CA VAL A 210 -4.64 -5.47 13.59
C VAL A 210 -4.15 -5.11 12.19
N HIS A 211 -3.03 -4.41 12.12
CA HIS A 211 -2.36 -4.15 10.85
C HIS A 211 -1.92 -5.47 10.19
N PRO A 212 -2.06 -5.65 8.86
CA PRO A 212 -1.73 -6.91 8.18
C PRO A 212 -0.28 -7.39 8.33
N ILE A 213 0.68 -6.48 8.57
CA ILE A 213 2.08 -6.83 8.89
C ILE A 213 2.16 -7.59 10.21
N GLU A 214 1.35 -7.21 11.19
CA GLU A 214 1.25 -7.87 12.49
C GLU A 214 0.23 -9.00 12.50
N GLY A 215 -0.45 -9.20 11.38
CA GLY A 215 -1.55 -10.12 11.25
C GLY A 215 -1.16 -11.57 11.51
N GLY A 216 -2.11 -12.31 12.03
CA GLY A 216 -2.03 -13.74 12.23
C GLY A 216 -3.42 -14.30 12.42
N LEU A 217 -3.72 -15.43 11.77
CA LEU A 217 -4.96 -16.17 12.03
C LEU A 217 -4.96 -16.62 13.48
N LEU A 218 -5.98 -16.21 14.24
CA LEU A 218 -6.21 -16.67 15.61
C LEU A 218 -4.99 -16.41 16.51
N ARG A 219 -4.68 -15.14 16.74
CA ARG A 219 -3.58 -14.73 17.62
C ARG A 219 -3.69 -15.45 18.98
N ILE A 220 -2.66 -16.19 19.33
CA ILE A 220 -2.57 -16.88 20.61
C ILE A 220 -2.44 -15.85 21.72
N LYS A 221 -3.34 -15.92 22.70
CA LYS A 221 -3.29 -15.10 23.92
C LYS A 221 -2.83 -15.95 25.08
N ASP A 222 -1.74 -15.55 25.71
CA ASP A 222 -1.26 -16.18 26.92
C ASP A 222 -1.73 -15.37 28.13
N ARG A 223 -2.47 -16.03 29.03
CA ARG A 223 -2.97 -15.43 30.27
C ARG A 223 -1.85 -14.94 31.19
N LEU A 224 -0.69 -15.60 31.15
CA LEU A 224 0.46 -15.27 32.01
C LEU A 224 1.29 -14.11 31.43
N SER A 225 1.23 -13.89 30.11
CA SER A 225 1.94 -12.81 29.43
C SER A 225 1.20 -11.48 29.64
N ARG A 226 1.67 -10.67 30.58
CA ARG A 226 1.08 -9.38 30.94
C ARG A 226 2.12 -8.39 31.44
N ARG A 227 1.79 -7.12 31.41
CA ARG A 227 2.62 -6.08 32.04
C ARG A 227 2.67 -6.32 33.57
N PRO A 228 3.83 -6.13 34.23
CA PRO A 228 4.00 -6.41 35.65
C PRO A 228 2.96 -5.72 36.57
N THR A 229 2.49 -4.53 36.16
CA THR A 229 1.51 -3.72 36.92
C THR A 229 0.06 -4.15 36.70
N MET A 230 -0.22 -5.03 35.73
CA MET A 230 -1.59 -5.45 35.42
C MET A 230 -1.98 -6.68 36.28
N PRO A 231 -3.19 -6.70 36.85
CA PRO A 231 -3.67 -7.87 37.58
C PRO A 231 -3.85 -9.07 36.66
N MET A 232 -3.62 -10.26 37.18
CA MET A 232 -3.84 -11.50 36.45
C MET A 232 -5.35 -11.80 36.39
N GLU A 233 -5.88 -11.92 35.20
CA GLU A 233 -7.28 -12.32 35.00
C GLU A 233 -7.50 -13.77 35.49
N PRO A 234 -8.56 -14.06 36.24
CA PRO A 234 -8.87 -15.44 36.66
C PRO A 234 -9.06 -16.38 35.50
N ALA A 235 -8.56 -17.61 35.60
CA ALA A 235 -8.62 -18.61 34.55
C ALA A 235 -10.05 -18.90 34.06
N TRP A 236 -11.01 -18.98 35.02
CA TRP A 236 -12.42 -19.26 34.72
C TRP A 236 -13.10 -18.15 33.89
N ARG A 237 -12.55 -16.92 33.86
CA ARG A 237 -13.03 -15.80 33.05
C ARG A 237 -12.27 -15.70 31.74
N PHE A 238 -10.95 -15.88 31.78
CA PHE A 238 -10.07 -15.77 30.61
C PHE A 238 -10.38 -16.84 29.55
N TYR A 239 -10.36 -18.13 29.91
CA TYR A 239 -10.46 -19.20 28.91
C TYR A 239 -11.82 -19.28 28.20
N PRO A 240 -12.99 -19.14 28.83
CA PRO A 240 -14.27 -19.11 28.12
C PRO A 240 -14.36 -17.94 27.15
N ARG A 241 -13.90 -16.75 27.55
CA ARG A 241 -13.86 -15.56 26.69
C ARG A 241 -12.94 -15.78 25.50
N TYR A 242 -11.74 -16.28 25.71
CA TYR A 242 -10.77 -16.58 24.66
C TYR A 242 -11.29 -17.63 23.68
N PHE A 243 -11.91 -18.69 24.19
CA PHE A 243 -12.55 -19.72 23.35
C PHE A 243 -13.67 -19.12 22.47
N ALA A 244 -14.56 -18.34 23.07
CA ALA A 244 -15.62 -17.66 22.31
C ALA A 244 -15.06 -16.72 21.24
N GLU A 245 -13.99 -16.00 21.52
CA GLU A 245 -13.28 -15.16 20.55
C GLU A 245 -12.72 -15.98 19.39
N VAL A 246 -12.04 -17.09 19.68
CA VAL A 246 -11.47 -17.99 18.67
C VAL A 246 -12.57 -18.57 17.77
N VAL A 247 -13.67 -19.06 18.35
CA VAL A 247 -14.79 -19.58 17.57
C VAL A 247 -15.41 -18.51 16.68
N SER A 248 -15.69 -17.32 17.25
CA SER A 248 -16.26 -16.20 16.51
C SER A 248 -15.36 -15.74 15.36
N LYS A 249 -14.07 -15.56 15.61
CA LYS A 249 -13.11 -15.16 14.58
C LYS A 249 -12.99 -16.23 13.50
N THR A 250 -12.91 -17.49 13.86
CA THR A 250 -12.87 -18.60 12.89
C THR A 250 -14.10 -18.59 11.99
N ALA A 251 -15.29 -18.46 12.57
CA ALA A 251 -16.53 -18.38 11.78
C ALA A 251 -16.53 -17.19 10.81
N ARG A 252 -16.07 -16.01 11.26
CA ARG A 252 -15.96 -14.81 10.42
C ARG A 252 -14.93 -15.00 9.30
N TRP A 253 -13.78 -15.63 9.56
CA TRP A 253 -12.78 -15.94 8.55
C TRP A 253 -13.31 -16.91 7.49
N VAL A 254 -13.99 -18.00 7.90
CA VAL A 254 -14.61 -18.95 6.98
C VAL A 254 -15.65 -18.28 6.10
N TRP A 255 -16.50 -17.44 6.69
CA TRP A 255 -17.51 -16.69 5.95
C TRP A 255 -16.87 -15.71 4.94
N LEU A 256 -15.88 -14.91 5.39
CA LEU A 256 -15.18 -13.95 4.55
C LEU A 256 -14.51 -14.64 3.36
N TYR A 257 -13.72 -15.68 3.65
CA TYR A 257 -13.03 -16.43 2.62
C TYR A 257 -14.01 -17.12 1.67
N GLY A 258 -15.08 -17.71 2.18
CA GLY A 258 -16.13 -18.32 1.37
C GLY A 258 -16.80 -17.33 0.42
N ARG A 259 -17.07 -16.09 0.89
CA ARG A 259 -17.65 -15.02 0.07
C ARG A 259 -16.67 -14.56 -1.02
N LEU A 260 -15.44 -14.28 -0.67
CA LEU A 260 -14.41 -13.86 -1.64
C LEU A 260 -14.07 -14.99 -2.64
N ARG A 261 -14.06 -16.26 -2.17
CA ARG A 261 -13.86 -17.41 -3.04
C ARG A 261 -14.99 -17.58 -4.06
N ARG A 262 -16.24 -17.30 -3.71
CA ARG A 262 -17.36 -17.30 -4.68
C ARG A 262 -17.13 -16.25 -5.78
N ILE A 263 -16.72 -15.04 -5.43
CA ILE A 263 -16.36 -13.98 -6.39
C ILE A 263 -15.21 -14.46 -7.28
N TYR A 264 -14.15 -14.96 -6.69
CA TYR A 264 -12.98 -15.49 -7.39
C TYR A 264 -13.35 -16.58 -8.40
N LEU A 265 -14.15 -17.58 -7.99
CA LEU A 265 -14.58 -18.68 -8.86
C LEU A 265 -15.47 -18.19 -10.01
N ARG A 266 -16.37 -17.25 -9.75
CA ARG A 266 -17.19 -16.62 -10.80
C ARG A 266 -16.31 -15.96 -11.86
N ILE A 267 -15.31 -15.18 -11.46
CA ILE A 267 -14.36 -14.55 -12.40
C ILE A 267 -13.52 -15.61 -13.12
N LYS A 268 -13.01 -16.60 -12.39
CA LYS A 268 -12.17 -17.69 -12.96
C LYS A 268 -12.87 -18.43 -14.09
N HIS A 269 -14.17 -18.68 -13.97
CA HIS A 269 -14.97 -19.40 -14.95
C HIS A 269 -15.63 -18.51 -16.00
N ASP A 270 -15.48 -17.19 -15.89
CA ASP A 270 -15.98 -16.25 -16.91
C ASP A 270 -15.11 -16.36 -18.17
N PRO A 271 -15.65 -16.77 -19.34
CA PRO A 271 -14.91 -16.85 -20.59
C PRO A 271 -14.40 -15.48 -21.03
N LYS A 272 -15.09 -14.40 -20.66
CA LYS A 272 -14.75 -13.01 -21.00
C LYS A 272 -13.82 -12.34 -19.98
N ARG A 273 -13.28 -13.05 -18.99
CA ARG A 273 -12.43 -12.46 -17.93
C ARG A 273 -11.21 -11.69 -18.45
N TYR A 274 -10.75 -12.00 -19.65
CA TYR A 274 -9.60 -11.31 -20.29
C TYR A 274 -10.00 -10.05 -21.05
N GLU A 275 -11.29 -9.85 -21.27
CA GLU A 275 -11.83 -8.67 -21.97
C GLU A 275 -12.14 -7.52 -21.00
N TYR A 276 -12.05 -7.78 -19.70
CA TYR A 276 -12.31 -6.75 -18.69
C TYR A 276 -11.32 -5.60 -18.84
N THR A 277 -11.84 -4.40 -18.87
CA THR A 277 -11.06 -3.16 -18.86
C THR A 277 -11.73 -2.11 -17.99
N ASP A 278 -10.94 -1.26 -17.41
CA ASP A 278 -11.34 -0.04 -16.70
C ASP A 278 -10.22 1.00 -16.78
N LEU A 279 -10.46 2.18 -16.21
CA LEU A 279 -9.51 3.29 -16.26
C LEU A 279 -8.13 2.93 -15.71
N ALA A 280 -8.06 2.13 -14.63
CA ALA A 280 -6.80 1.77 -13.98
C ALA A 280 -5.91 0.88 -14.85
N ILE A 281 -6.47 -0.03 -15.65
CA ILE A 281 -5.70 -0.95 -16.49
C ILE A 281 -5.57 -0.48 -17.95
N THR A 282 -6.12 0.68 -18.27
CA THR A 282 -5.89 1.35 -19.55
C THR A 282 -4.60 2.15 -19.48
N PRO A 283 -3.66 1.96 -20.44
CA PRO A 283 -2.44 2.78 -20.49
C PRO A 283 -2.80 4.27 -20.61
N VAL A 284 -2.06 5.12 -19.91
CA VAL A 284 -2.23 6.58 -20.02
C VAL A 284 -1.56 7.04 -21.31
N ALA A 285 -2.31 7.69 -22.19
CA ALA A 285 -1.73 8.44 -23.32
C ALA A 285 -1.13 9.76 -22.78
N ASP A 286 -0.08 10.27 -23.42
CA ASP A 286 0.66 11.45 -22.92
C ASP A 286 -0.21 12.71 -22.76
N ASP A 287 -1.28 12.82 -23.54
CA ASP A 287 -2.27 13.90 -23.55
C ASP A 287 -3.47 13.66 -22.61
N GLU A 288 -3.71 12.42 -22.16
CA GLU A 288 -4.81 12.08 -21.25
C GLU A 288 -4.47 12.24 -19.77
N ALA A 289 -3.21 12.41 -19.42
CA ALA A 289 -2.78 12.59 -18.01
C ALA A 289 -3.52 13.75 -17.30
N GLU A 290 -3.99 14.74 -18.07
CA GLU A 290 -4.73 15.89 -17.58
C GLU A 290 -6.19 15.60 -17.23
N THR A 291 -6.76 14.53 -17.76
CA THR A 291 -8.18 14.17 -17.58
C THR A 291 -8.46 13.32 -16.35
N HIS A 292 -7.42 12.73 -15.73
CA HIS A 292 -7.58 11.89 -14.54
C HIS A 292 -7.85 12.71 -13.29
N GLN A 293 -8.75 12.22 -12.42
CA GLN A 293 -9.09 12.89 -11.16
C GLN A 293 -7.87 13.14 -10.25
N MET A 294 -6.88 12.25 -10.32
CA MET A 294 -5.62 12.36 -9.60
C MET A 294 -4.87 13.66 -9.94
N PHE A 295 -5.08 14.22 -11.14
CA PHE A 295 -4.44 15.44 -11.62
C PHE A 295 -5.36 16.66 -11.62
N GLN A 296 -6.63 16.50 -11.29
CA GLN A 296 -7.63 17.59 -11.25
C GLN A 296 -7.63 18.38 -9.94
N THR A 297 -6.78 18.04 -8.99
CA THR A 297 -6.57 18.86 -7.78
C THR A 297 -5.68 20.05 -8.10
N ASP A 298 -5.90 21.20 -7.43
CA ASP A 298 -5.05 22.41 -7.61
C ASP A 298 -3.56 22.07 -7.44
N SER A 299 -3.23 21.23 -6.46
CA SER A 299 -1.86 20.76 -6.22
C SER A 299 -1.35 19.88 -7.37
N GLY A 300 -2.19 19.01 -7.92
CA GLY A 300 -1.86 18.17 -9.08
C GLY A 300 -1.58 19.02 -10.32
N GLN A 301 -2.40 20.02 -10.60
CA GLN A 301 -2.21 20.96 -11.71
C GLN A 301 -0.93 21.77 -11.55
N ALA A 302 -0.71 22.34 -10.37
CA ALA A 302 0.52 23.09 -10.07
C ALA A 302 1.79 22.22 -10.23
N PHE A 303 1.71 20.93 -9.86
CA PHE A 303 2.81 19.99 -10.03
C PHE A 303 3.08 19.71 -11.52
N LEU A 304 2.04 19.45 -12.33
CA LEU A 304 2.17 19.25 -13.78
C LEU A 304 2.76 20.47 -14.47
N ASP A 305 2.29 21.66 -14.15
CA ASP A 305 2.80 22.91 -14.71
C ASP A 305 4.28 23.13 -14.36
N ARG A 306 4.67 22.79 -13.13
CA ARG A 306 6.08 22.84 -12.72
C ARG A 306 6.94 21.85 -13.48
N GLN A 307 6.46 20.61 -13.69
CA GLN A 307 7.18 19.61 -14.49
C GLN A 307 7.36 20.08 -15.94
N ARG A 308 6.29 20.59 -16.58
CA ARG A 308 6.34 21.14 -17.94
C ARG A 308 7.36 22.30 -18.06
N ARG A 309 7.41 23.18 -17.06
CA ARG A 309 8.41 24.27 -17.04
C ARG A 309 9.84 23.72 -16.95
N LEU A 310 10.07 22.71 -16.12
CA LEU A 310 11.39 22.08 -15.99
C LEU A 310 11.80 21.30 -17.23
N GLU A 311 10.87 20.63 -17.91
CA GLU A 311 11.13 19.93 -19.18
C GLU A 311 11.41 20.89 -20.32
N ARG A 312 10.69 22.03 -20.40
CA ARG A 312 10.96 23.09 -21.36
C ARG A 312 12.35 23.71 -21.11
N ALA A 313 12.66 24.03 -19.85
CA ALA A 313 13.98 24.57 -19.50
C ALA A 313 15.14 23.61 -19.83
N ARG A 314 14.91 22.29 -19.74
CA ARG A 314 15.89 21.27 -20.18
C ARG A 314 16.01 21.16 -21.69
N LYS A 315 14.93 21.37 -22.43
CA LYS A 315 14.95 21.37 -23.91
C LYS A 315 15.57 22.64 -24.48
N ASP A 316 15.34 23.77 -23.81
CA ASP A 316 15.81 25.08 -24.25
C ASP A 316 17.24 25.38 -23.78
N GLY A 317 17.72 24.75 -22.69
CA GLY A 317 19.09 24.84 -22.20
C GLY A 317 19.93 23.68 -22.74
N GLY A 318 20.41 23.79 -23.98
CA GLY A 318 21.23 22.76 -24.64
C GLY A 318 22.43 22.31 -23.78
N GLY A 319 22.43 21.04 -23.39
CA GLY A 319 23.63 20.27 -23.12
C GLY A 319 24.35 20.53 -21.82
N ASP A 320 23.79 20.07 -20.70
CA ASP A 320 24.63 19.77 -19.52
C ASP A 320 24.48 18.30 -19.12
N LYS A 321 25.62 17.60 -19.06
CA LYS A 321 25.71 16.18 -18.73
C LYS A 321 25.20 15.94 -17.29
N PRO A 322 24.50 14.86 -17.01
CA PRO A 322 24.13 14.53 -15.64
C PRO A 322 25.38 14.34 -14.79
N GLU A 323 25.50 15.10 -13.70
CA GLU A 323 26.46 14.81 -12.64
C GLU A 323 26.29 13.38 -12.12
N PRO A 324 27.37 12.66 -11.87
CA PRO A 324 27.31 11.31 -11.30
C PRO A 324 26.72 11.39 -9.89
N MET A 325 25.70 10.54 -9.63
CA MET A 325 25.15 10.33 -8.30
C MET A 325 26.29 9.92 -7.35
N VAL A 326 26.68 10.82 -6.46
CA VAL A 326 27.51 10.49 -5.30
C VAL A 326 26.67 9.61 -4.38
N ALA A 327 27.09 8.37 -4.18
CA ALA A 327 26.55 7.50 -3.16
C ALA A 327 26.83 8.17 -1.80
N ALA A 328 25.75 8.43 -1.04
CA ALA A 328 25.87 8.82 0.36
C ALA A 328 26.14 7.54 1.17
N GLU A 329 27.27 7.56 1.87
CA GLU A 329 27.62 6.62 2.94
C GLU A 329 26.63 6.70 4.13
#